data_3858627e200316bb77b5b1aad7c1a6ff
#
_entry.id   3858627e200316bb77b5b1aad7c1a6ff
#
_cell.length_a   1.000
_cell.length_b   1.000
_cell.length_c   1.000
_cell.angle_alpha   90.00
_cell.angle_beta   90.00
_cell.angle_gamma   90.00
#
_symmetry.space_group_name_H-M   'P 1'
#
loop_
_entity.id
_entity.type
_entity.pdbx_description
1 polymer ?
#
loop_
_entity_poly.entity_id
_entity_poly.type
_entity_poly.pdbx_seq_one_letter_code
_entity_poly.pdbx_strand_id
1 'polypeptide(L)'
;MRAYQLPKGTGIDALLKVELPRPKPAPRQVLVRVRACSLNYRDLAIALGTYRMPTKPDLVPLSDGAGEVIELGEGVTKIGVGDRVAGCFFQRWIGGPPAAETHASALGGGIDGMLREYAALDEDGVVKLPAHLSFEEGATLPCAAVTAWHALAGHARLVAGESVLVQGTGGVSIFALQLAWLMGAQVIVTSSTDKKLARAKELGATHGINYKANPEWEKAVVALTEGGVDHVVEVGGPGTLAQSLRAIRIGGSITLIGVLAGAAEINPMLIFARRANVQGISVGSMQMFAAMNRAITVAGLRPVIDKVFSFDEAAAAYRHLQSATHFGKVVIGLG
;
A
#
# COMPACT_ATOMS: atom_id res chain seq x y z
N MET A 1 -25.88 -8.91 6.39
CA MET A 1 -24.47 -8.91 6.81
C MET A 1 -24.09 -7.54 7.30
N ARG A 2 -23.25 -7.46 8.33
CA ARG A 2 -22.72 -6.19 8.81
C ARG A 2 -21.72 -5.62 7.80
N ALA A 3 -21.80 -4.32 7.58
CA ALA A 3 -20.88 -3.55 6.75
C ALA A 3 -20.80 -2.12 7.27
N TYR A 4 -19.82 -1.38 6.77
CA TYR A 4 -19.82 0.07 6.87
C TYR A 4 -20.07 0.68 5.49
N GLN A 5 -20.78 1.80 5.47
CA GLN A 5 -20.93 2.65 4.31
C GLN A 5 -20.43 4.05 4.61
N LEU A 6 -19.87 4.66 3.59
CA LEU A 6 -19.48 6.06 3.58
C LEU A 6 -20.40 6.80 2.61
N PRO A 7 -21.50 7.41 3.09
CA PRO A 7 -22.36 8.22 2.27
C PRO A 7 -21.59 9.40 1.68
N LYS A 8 -22.13 9.98 0.64
CA LYS A 8 -21.54 11.19 0.04
C LYS A 8 -21.54 12.32 1.08
N GLY A 9 -20.49 12.41 1.80
CA GLY A 9 -20.26 13.36 2.88
C GLY A 9 -18.80 13.41 3.19
N THR A 10 -18.42 14.26 4.10
CA THR A 10 -17.03 14.46 4.46
C THR A 10 -16.82 14.19 5.94
N GLY A 11 -15.77 13.45 6.22
CA GLY A 11 -15.33 13.19 7.59
C GLY A 11 -15.48 11.72 8.00
N ILE A 12 -14.66 11.35 8.97
CA ILE A 12 -14.66 10.00 9.56
C ILE A 12 -16.00 9.70 10.26
N ASP A 13 -16.66 10.73 10.78
CA ASP A 13 -17.94 10.60 11.48
C ASP A 13 -19.13 10.30 10.54
N ALA A 14 -18.95 10.44 9.22
CA ALA A 14 -19.89 10.01 8.21
C ALA A 14 -19.87 8.48 7.94
N LEU A 15 -18.95 7.74 8.58
CA LEU A 15 -18.87 6.29 8.47
C LEU A 15 -20.03 5.64 9.24
N LEU A 16 -20.96 5.02 8.52
CA LEU A 16 -22.16 4.41 9.08
C LEU A 16 -22.07 2.88 9.07
N LYS A 17 -22.32 2.27 10.24
CA LYS A 17 -22.52 0.82 10.33
C LYS A 17 -23.92 0.48 9.82
N VAL A 18 -24.00 -0.45 8.89
CA VAL A 18 -25.26 -0.82 8.20
C VAL A 18 -25.40 -2.34 8.09
N GLU A 19 -26.64 -2.76 7.87
CA GLU A 19 -26.96 -4.13 7.48
C GLU A 19 -27.26 -4.18 5.97
N LEU A 20 -26.49 -4.99 5.23
CA LEU A 20 -26.64 -5.21 3.81
C LEU A 20 -27.04 -6.67 3.52
N PRO A 21 -27.71 -6.96 2.40
CA PRO A 21 -27.89 -8.33 1.93
C PRO A 21 -26.52 -9.01 1.74
N ARG A 22 -26.44 -10.31 2.11
CA ARG A 22 -25.25 -11.12 1.77
C ARG A 22 -25.19 -11.27 0.25
N PRO A 23 -24.07 -10.92 -0.42
CA PRO A 23 -23.95 -11.09 -1.86
C PRO A 23 -23.89 -12.58 -2.24
N LYS A 24 -24.39 -12.89 -3.44
CA LYS A 24 -24.16 -14.17 -4.10
C LYS A 24 -23.08 -14.01 -5.16
N PRO A 25 -22.14 -14.96 -5.28
CA PRO A 25 -21.12 -14.87 -6.32
C PRO A 25 -21.76 -15.04 -7.71
N ALA A 26 -21.49 -14.12 -8.62
CA ALA A 26 -21.84 -14.25 -10.04
C ALA A 26 -20.89 -15.28 -10.72
N PRO A 27 -21.15 -15.66 -11.99
CA PRO A 27 -20.21 -16.49 -12.73
C PRO A 27 -18.77 -15.92 -12.67
N ARG A 28 -17.78 -16.80 -12.45
CA ARG A 28 -16.36 -16.48 -12.25
C ARG A 28 -16.04 -15.61 -11.03
N GLN A 29 -16.98 -15.51 -10.08
CA GLN A 29 -16.73 -14.86 -8.80
C GLN A 29 -16.63 -15.87 -7.65
N VAL A 30 -15.90 -15.50 -6.60
CA VAL A 30 -15.82 -16.21 -5.33
C VAL A 30 -16.46 -15.36 -4.24
N LEU A 31 -17.17 -15.99 -3.31
CA LEU A 31 -17.64 -15.34 -2.10
C LEU A 31 -16.61 -15.51 -0.99
N VAL A 32 -16.04 -14.39 -0.57
CA VAL A 32 -15.05 -14.34 0.52
C VAL A 32 -15.73 -13.92 1.82
N ARG A 33 -15.58 -14.73 2.88
CA ARG A 33 -15.85 -14.29 4.24
C ARG A 33 -14.65 -13.49 4.71
N VAL A 34 -14.81 -12.17 4.81
CA VAL A 34 -13.73 -11.26 5.21
C VAL A 34 -13.40 -11.46 6.69
N ARG A 35 -12.14 -11.60 7.00
CA ARG A 35 -11.61 -11.82 8.37
C ARG A 35 -10.83 -10.63 8.90
N ALA A 36 -10.20 -9.89 8.00
CA ALA A 36 -9.47 -8.67 8.34
C ALA A 36 -9.47 -7.69 7.17
N CYS A 37 -9.42 -6.40 7.48
CA CYS A 37 -9.23 -5.29 6.55
C CYS A 37 -8.05 -4.46 6.99
N SER A 38 -7.45 -3.69 6.08
CA SER A 38 -6.34 -2.80 6.40
C SER A 38 -6.53 -1.43 5.77
N LEU A 39 -6.19 -0.38 6.51
CA LEU A 39 -6.32 0.99 6.07
C LEU A 39 -5.11 1.46 5.26
N ASN A 40 -5.38 2.33 4.30
CA ASN A 40 -4.41 3.07 3.51
C ASN A 40 -4.73 4.57 3.54
N TYR A 41 -3.76 5.43 3.23
CA TYR A 41 -3.98 6.87 3.18
C TYR A 41 -5.11 7.27 2.21
N ARG A 42 -5.29 6.52 1.11
CA ARG A 42 -6.39 6.73 0.16
C ARG A 42 -7.75 6.60 0.84
N ASP A 43 -7.92 5.64 1.73
CA ASP A 43 -9.19 5.41 2.43
C ASP A 43 -9.52 6.60 3.34
N LEU A 44 -8.51 7.16 4.01
CA LEU A 44 -8.64 8.39 4.78
C LEU A 44 -8.97 9.59 3.86
N ALA A 45 -8.31 9.73 2.73
CA ALA A 45 -8.59 10.80 1.76
C ALA A 45 -10.03 10.72 1.21
N ILE A 46 -10.56 9.52 0.97
CA ILE A 46 -11.96 9.31 0.58
C ILE A 46 -12.89 9.74 1.71
N ALA A 47 -12.63 9.31 2.95
CA ALA A 47 -13.44 9.67 4.11
C ALA A 47 -13.45 11.19 4.37
N LEU A 48 -12.33 11.86 4.14
CA LEU A 48 -12.19 13.32 4.29
C LEU A 48 -12.68 14.11 3.05
N GLY A 49 -13.12 13.45 1.98
CA GLY A 49 -13.58 14.10 0.75
C GLY A 49 -12.46 14.78 -0.06
N THR A 50 -11.19 14.46 0.20
CA THR A 50 -10.02 15.04 -0.50
C THR A 50 -9.50 14.17 -1.65
N TYR A 51 -10.06 12.97 -1.83
CA TYR A 51 -9.69 12.08 -2.92
C TYR A 51 -10.24 12.59 -4.26
N ARG A 52 -9.37 12.74 -5.26
CA ARG A 52 -9.70 13.42 -6.52
C ARG A 52 -10.36 12.52 -7.58
N MET A 53 -10.24 11.19 -7.42
CA MET A 53 -10.86 10.26 -8.38
C MET A 53 -12.33 10.02 -8.02
N PRO A 54 -13.19 9.74 -9.01
CA PRO A 54 -14.59 9.39 -8.76
C PRO A 54 -14.69 8.17 -7.82
N THR A 55 -15.65 8.23 -6.89
CA THR A 55 -16.00 7.11 -6.00
C THR A 55 -17.46 6.73 -6.17
N LYS A 56 -17.78 5.45 -5.92
CA LYS A 56 -19.15 4.95 -5.91
C LYS A 56 -19.96 5.69 -4.81
N PRO A 57 -21.24 6.06 -5.06
CA PRO A 57 -22.15 6.50 -4.00
C PRO A 57 -22.35 5.40 -2.94
N ASP A 58 -22.61 5.78 -1.68
CA ASP A 58 -22.83 4.85 -0.55
C ASP A 58 -21.81 3.70 -0.51
N LEU A 59 -20.56 4.07 -0.67
CA LEU A 59 -19.42 3.19 -0.82
C LEU A 59 -19.18 2.35 0.43
N VAL A 60 -19.06 1.02 0.29
CA VAL A 60 -18.36 0.21 1.31
C VAL A 60 -16.87 0.52 1.21
N PRO A 61 -16.26 1.09 2.26
CA PRO A 61 -14.87 1.56 2.16
C PRO A 61 -13.85 0.43 2.31
N LEU A 62 -12.58 0.80 2.26
CA LEU A 62 -11.34 0.01 2.32
C LEU A 62 -11.09 -0.86 1.09
N SER A 63 -9.91 -0.65 0.48
CA SER A 63 -9.46 -1.49 -0.62
C SER A 63 -8.94 -2.85 -0.17
N ASP A 64 -8.35 -2.89 1.02
CA ASP A 64 -7.54 -3.99 1.48
C ASP A 64 -8.32 -4.89 2.43
N GLY A 65 -8.39 -6.18 2.10
CA GLY A 65 -8.98 -7.18 2.97
C GLY A 65 -8.54 -8.59 2.60
N ALA A 66 -8.58 -9.45 3.60
CA ALA A 66 -8.27 -10.86 3.49
C ALA A 66 -9.34 -11.70 4.17
N GLY A 67 -9.53 -12.92 3.68
CA GLY A 67 -10.54 -13.82 4.20
C GLY A 67 -10.47 -15.21 3.59
N GLU A 68 -11.50 -15.97 3.84
CA GLU A 68 -11.68 -17.37 3.41
C GLU A 68 -12.76 -17.45 2.32
N VAL A 69 -12.49 -18.17 1.27
CA VAL A 69 -13.48 -18.46 0.22
C VAL A 69 -14.47 -19.48 0.75
N ILE A 70 -15.77 -19.13 0.72
CA ILE A 70 -16.84 -19.98 1.28
C ILE A 70 -17.86 -20.45 0.24
N GLU A 71 -17.87 -19.85 -0.96
CA GLU A 71 -18.78 -20.20 -2.05
C GLU A 71 -18.17 -19.81 -3.39
N LEU A 72 -18.43 -20.60 -4.43
CA LEU A 72 -17.92 -20.38 -5.79
C LEU A 72 -19.07 -20.10 -6.73
N GLY A 73 -18.93 -19.10 -7.58
CA GLY A 73 -19.79 -18.90 -8.74
C GLY A 73 -19.48 -19.90 -9.86
N GLU A 74 -20.37 -19.99 -10.81
CA GLU A 74 -20.21 -20.87 -11.98
C GLU A 74 -18.91 -20.53 -12.75
N GLY A 75 -18.18 -21.56 -13.19
CA GLY A 75 -16.97 -21.41 -14.02
C GLY A 75 -15.72 -20.99 -13.27
N VAL A 76 -15.72 -20.90 -11.94
CA VAL A 76 -14.52 -20.70 -11.13
C VAL A 76 -13.63 -21.93 -11.19
N THR A 77 -12.35 -21.76 -11.51
CA THR A 77 -11.40 -22.87 -11.71
C THR A 77 -10.08 -22.72 -10.97
N LYS A 78 -9.69 -21.50 -10.55
CA LYS A 78 -8.38 -21.19 -9.98
C LYS A 78 -8.35 -21.20 -8.45
N ILE A 79 -9.53 -21.00 -7.84
CA ILE A 79 -9.72 -20.80 -6.41
C ILE A 79 -10.72 -21.85 -5.91
N GLY A 80 -10.50 -22.40 -4.74
CA GLY A 80 -11.38 -23.40 -4.09
C GLY A 80 -11.99 -22.88 -2.78
N VAL A 81 -13.09 -23.51 -2.35
CA VAL A 81 -13.66 -23.28 -1.01
C VAL A 81 -12.62 -23.67 0.04
N GLY A 82 -12.45 -22.83 1.08
CA GLY A 82 -11.42 -22.96 2.11
C GLY A 82 -10.11 -22.26 1.77
N ASP A 83 -9.91 -21.81 0.52
CA ASP A 83 -8.72 -21.02 0.18
C ASP A 83 -8.68 -19.70 0.96
N ARG A 84 -7.52 -19.38 1.50
CA ARG A 84 -7.22 -18.12 2.18
C ARG A 84 -6.72 -17.11 1.16
N VAL A 85 -7.45 -16.02 0.97
CA VAL A 85 -7.20 -15.06 -0.12
C VAL A 85 -7.19 -13.61 0.37
N ALA A 86 -6.53 -12.74 -0.38
CA ALA A 86 -6.72 -11.29 -0.31
C ALA A 86 -7.23 -10.76 -1.66
N GLY A 87 -8.10 -9.75 -1.60
CA GLY A 87 -8.60 -9.05 -2.79
C GLY A 87 -7.52 -8.16 -3.40
N CYS A 88 -7.34 -8.21 -4.72
CA CYS A 88 -6.49 -7.24 -5.42
C CYS A 88 -7.12 -5.85 -5.34
N PHE A 89 -6.30 -4.82 -5.15
CA PHE A 89 -6.75 -3.43 -5.11
C PHE A 89 -7.56 -3.06 -6.35
N PHE A 90 -7.05 -3.40 -7.53
CA PHE A 90 -7.75 -3.31 -8.81
C PHE A 90 -8.21 -4.69 -9.24
N GLN A 91 -9.51 -4.92 -9.28
CA GLN A 91 -10.09 -6.23 -9.58
C GLN A 91 -9.84 -6.69 -11.04
N ARG A 92 -9.57 -5.74 -11.95
CA ARG A 92 -9.39 -6.01 -13.39
C ARG A 92 -8.00 -5.72 -13.93
N TRP A 93 -7.03 -5.43 -13.08
CA TRP A 93 -5.64 -5.30 -13.53
C TRP A 93 -4.87 -6.60 -13.31
N ILE A 94 -4.97 -7.50 -14.27
CA ILE A 94 -4.33 -8.82 -14.18
C ILE A 94 -2.82 -8.72 -14.37
N GLY A 95 -2.34 -7.98 -15.38
CA GLY A 95 -0.92 -7.80 -15.70
C GLY A 95 -0.70 -6.80 -16.82
N GLY A 96 0.55 -6.58 -17.21
CA GLY A 96 0.92 -5.57 -18.20
C GLY A 96 0.71 -4.13 -17.71
N PRO A 97 0.77 -3.12 -18.61
CA PRO A 97 0.50 -1.74 -18.26
C PRO A 97 -0.96 -1.54 -17.85
N PRO A 98 -1.25 -0.59 -16.92
CA PRO A 98 -2.63 -0.29 -16.54
C PRO A 98 -3.39 0.35 -17.70
N ALA A 99 -4.67 0.00 -17.84
CA ALA A 99 -5.59 0.61 -18.77
C ALA A 99 -6.38 1.76 -18.11
N ALA A 100 -7.01 2.62 -18.89
CA ALA A 100 -7.77 3.76 -18.37
C ALA A 100 -8.89 3.34 -17.42
N GLU A 101 -9.56 2.21 -17.70
CA GLU A 101 -10.65 1.61 -16.90
C GLU A 101 -10.17 0.88 -15.64
N THR A 102 -8.86 0.70 -15.45
CA THR A 102 -8.31 0.01 -14.27
C THR A 102 -8.82 0.64 -12.97
N HIS A 103 -8.83 1.98 -12.90
CA HIS A 103 -9.27 2.71 -11.71
C HIS A 103 -10.75 2.49 -11.37
N ALA A 104 -11.62 2.26 -12.35
CA ALA A 104 -13.03 1.96 -12.13
C ALA A 104 -13.25 0.64 -11.38
N SER A 105 -12.26 -0.26 -11.38
CA SER A 105 -12.31 -1.55 -10.69
C SER A 105 -11.65 -1.53 -9.29
N ALA A 106 -11.29 -0.34 -8.79
CA ALA A 106 -10.63 -0.19 -7.49
C ALA A 106 -11.61 -0.48 -6.34
N LEU A 107 -11.29 -1.48 -5.50
CA LEU A 107 -12.01 -1.76 -4.27
C LEU A 107 -11.98 -0.55 -3.32
N GLY A 108 -13.11 -0.29 -2.65
CA GLY A 108 -13.23 0.85 -1.75
C GLY A 108 -13.03 2.21 -2.45
N GLY A 109 -13.41 2.29 -3.73
CA GLY A 109 -13.33 3.48 -4.56
C GLY A 109 -14.32 3.43 -5.71
N GLY A 110 -13.93 2.89 -6.87
CA GLY A 110 -14.83 2.70 -8.01
C GLY A 110 -15.90 1.64 -7.76
N ILE A 111 -15.61 0.66 -6.93
CA ILE A 111 -16.52 -0.40 -6.49
C ILE A 111 -16.45 -0.57 -4.96
N ASP A 112 -17.44 -1.29 -4.39
CA ASP A 112 -17.48 -1.57 -2.96
C ASP A 112 -16.21 -2.27 -2.47
N GLY A 113 -15.72 -1.82 -1.32
CA GLY A 113 -14.52 -2.32 -0.67
C GLY A 113 -14.77 -3.46 0.30
N MET A 114 -13.85 -3.64 1.23
CA MET A 114 -13.71 -4.83 2.06
C MET A 114 -14.24 -4.66 3.48
N LEU A 115 -14.65 -3.47 3.93
CA LEU A 115 -15.16 -3.25 5.31
C LEU A 115 -16.60 -3.79 5.46
N ARG A 116 -16.74 -5.09 5.24
CA ARG A 116 -17.99 -5.88 5.31
C ARG A 116 -17.71 -7.34 5.60
N GLU A 117 -18.67 -8.09 6.12
CA GLU A 117 -18.47 -9.50 6.48
C GLU A 117 -18.26 -10.43 5.26
N TYR A 118 -18.88 -10.12 4.12
CA TYR A 118 -18.80 -10.94 2.91
C TYR A 118 -18.60 -10.07 1.67
N ALA A 119 -17.68 -10.49 0.80
CA ALA A 119 -17.40 -9.83 -0.47
C ALA A 119 -17.43 -10.84 -1.63
N ALA A 120 -18.21 -10.55 -2.67
CA ALA A 120 -18.11 -11.26 -3.94
C ALA A 120 -17.02 -10.58 -4.78
N LEU A 121 -16.01 -11.33 -5.19
CA LEU A 121 -14.83 -10.84 -5.92
C LEU A 121 -14.59 -11.72 -7.15
N ASP A 122 -14.03 -11.15 -8.22
CA ASP A 122 -13.65 -11.91 -9.40
C ASP A 122 -12.52 -12.90 -9.05
N GLU A 123 -12.53 -14.13 -9.59
CA GLU A 123 -11.46 -15.10 -9.30
C GLU A 123 -10.08 -14.62 -9.74
N ASP A 124 -10.01 -13.77 -10.77
CA ASP A 124 -8.79 -13.10 -11.21
C ASP A 124 -8.44 -11.83 -10.39
N GLY A 125 -9.37 -11.39 -9.55
CA GLY A 125 -9.21 -10.27 -8.63
C GLY A 125 -8.83 -10.68 -7.20
N VAL A 126 -8.48 -11.94 -6.96
CA VAL A 126 -7.99 -12.43 -5.66
C VAL A 126 -6.66 -13.17 -5.81
N VAL A 127 -5.85 -13.16 -4.75
CA VAL A 127 -4.57 -13.89 -4.68
C VAL A 127 -4.53 -14.71 -3.40
N LYS A 128 -4.09 -15.98 -3.49
CA LYS A 128 -3.90 -16.85 -2.31
C LYS A 128 -2.83 -16.27 -1.39
N LEU A 129 -3.10 -16.29 -0.10
CA LEU A 129 -2.16 -15.81 0.91
C LEU A 129 -1.02 -16.82 1.12
N PRO A 130 0.20 -16.34 1.41
CA PRO A 130 1.25 -17.18 1.98
C PRO A 130 0.75 -17.90 3.24
N ALA A 131 1.01 -19.22 3.35
CA ALA A 131 0.45 -20.06 4.40
C ALA A 131 0.86 -19.62 5.83
N HIS A 132 2.04 -19.02 5.98
CA HIS A 132 2.58 -18.55 7.26
C HIS A 132 1.96 -17.25 7.78
N LEU A 133 1.22 -16.50 6.94
CA LEU A 133 0.61 -15.24 7.34
C LEU A 133 -0.78 -15.45 7.98
N SER A 134 -1.11 -14.62 8.96
CA SER A 134 -2.49 -14.50 9.47
C SER A 134 -3.38 -13.76 8.47
N PHE A 135 -4.70 -13.67 8.71
CA PHE A 135 -5.58 -12.84 7.88
C PHE A 135 -5.30 -11.34 8.06
N GLU A 136 -4.95 -10.90 9.27
CA GLU A 136 -4.54 -9.54 9.57
C GLU A 136 -3.30 -9.15 8.78
N GLU A 137 -2.28 -10.01 8.76
CA GLU A 137 -1.06 -9.82 7.97
C GLU A 137 -1.38 -9.82 6.47
N GLY A 138 -2.18 -10.78 6.00
CA GLY A 138 -2.62 -10.89 4.61
C GLY A 138 -3.40 -9.67 4.12
N ALA A 139 -4.25 -9.10 4.97
CA ALA A 139 -5.02 -7.90 4.66
C ALA A 139 -4.14 -6.66 4.43
N THR A 140 -2.88 -6.64 4.89
CA THR A 140 -1.97 -5.49 4.71
C THR A 140 -1.30 -5.44 3.33
N LEU A 141 -1.39 -6.51 2.55
CA LEU A 141 -0.61 -6.70 1.32
C LEU A 141 -1.15 -5.94 0.09
N PRO A 142 -2.47 -5.91 -0.20
CA PRO A 142 -2.99 -5.55 -1.53
C PRO A 142 -2.60 -4.18 -2.03
N CYS A 143 -2.58 -3.17 -1.18
CA CYS A 143 -2.18 -1.81 -1.56
C CYS A 143 -0.70 -1.57 -1.24
N ALA A 144 -0.34 -1.53 0.03
CA ALA A 144 0.95 -1.02 0.48
C ALA A 144 2.13 -1.92 0.05
N ALA A 145 2.01 -3.23 0.22
CA ALA A 145 3.10 -4.16 -0.14
C ALA A 145 3.24 -4.28 -1.66
N VAL A 146 2.12 -4.39 -2.39
CA VAL A 146 2.15 -4.45 -3.86
C VAL A 146 2.71 -3.15 -4.46
N THR A 147 2.40 -1.98 -3.86
CA THR A 147 3.00 -0.70 -4.27
C THR A 147 4.52 -0.71 -4.07
N ALA A 148 4.99 -1.16 -2.91
CA ALA A 148 6.42 -1.26 -2.63
C ALA A 148 7.12 -2.25 -3.59
N TRP A 149 6.49 -3.39 -3.87
CA TRP A 149 6.99 -4.36 -4.84
C TRP A 149 7.06 -3.77 -6.26
N HIS A 150 6.00 -3.07 -6.71
CA HIS A 150 5.99 -2.40 -8.00
C HIS A 150 7.09 -1.35 -8.11
N ALA A 151 7.31 -0.58 -7.05
CA ALA A 151 8.39 0.42 -7.01
C ALA A 151 9.77 -0.22 -7.18
N LEU A 152 10.05 -1.31 -6.47
CA LEU A 152 11.38 -1.91 -6.41
C LEU A 152 11.63 -2.90 -7.55
N ALA A 153 10.74 -3.87 -7.75
CA ALA A 153 10.90 -4.94 -8.73
C ALA A 153 10.33 -4.59 -10.11
N GLY A 154 9.26 -3.79 -10.17
CA GLY A 154 8.59 -3.43 -11.42
C GLY A 154 9.27 -2.25 -12.12
N HIS A 155 9.35 -1.10 -11.47
CA HIS A 155 9.89 0.12 -12.06
C HIS A 155 11.41 0.23 -11.89
N ALA A 156 11.89 0.25 -10.65
CA ALA A 156 13.31 0.45 -10.35
C ALA A 156 14.20 -0.70 -10.84
N ARG A 157 13.67 -1.91 -10.88
CA ARG A 157 14.43 -3.14 -11.18
C ARG A 157 15.66 -3.27 -10.29
N LEU A 158 15.43 -3.09 -8.99
CA LEU A 158 16.45 -3.10 -7.94
C LEU A 158 17.37 -4.31 -8.06
N VAL A 159 18.67 -4.06 -8.03
CA VAL A 159 19.72 -5.08 -8.04
C VAL A 159 20.38 -5.14 -6.66
N ALA A 160 20.79 -6.34 -6.23
CA ALA A 160 21.49 -6.51 -4.95
C ALA A 160 22.78 -5.67 -4.91
N GLY A 161 23.01 -5.00 -3.78
CA GLY A 161 24.11 -4.06 -3.57
C GLY A 161 23.77 -2.60 -3.87
N GLU A 162 22.66 -2.31 -4.57
CA GLU A 162 22.19 -0.94 -4.79
C GLU A 162 21.61 -0.32 -3.51
N SER A 163 21.46 1.00 -3.52
CA SER A 163 20.95 1.79 -2.41
C SER A 163 19.55 2.33 -2.65
N VAL A 164 18.70 2.25 -1.63
CA VAL A 164 17.30 2.70 -1.69
C VAL A 164 17.03 3.70 -0.59
N LEU A 165 16.52 4.88 -0.95
CA LEU A 165 15.96 5.83 0.00
C LEU A 165 14.46 5.59 0.15
N VAL A 166 14.03 5.34 1.39
CA VAL A 166 12.63 5.16 1.77
C VAL A 166 12.20 6.33 2.66
N GLN A 167 11.15 7.03 2.27
CA GLN A 167 10.65 8.17 3.04
C GLN A 167 9.55 7.75 4.01
N GLY A 168 9.71 8.15 5.29
CA GLY A 168 8.74 7.88 6.35
C GLY A 168 8.69 6.42 6.80
N THR A 169 7.71 6.11 7.64
CA THR A 169 7.53 4.80 8.29
C THR A 169 6.08 4.32 8.26
N GLY A 170 5.32 4.75 7.26
CA GLY A 170 3.98 4.27 6.96
C GLY A 170 4.00 2.91 6.25
N GLY A 171 2.81 2.44 5.83
CA GLY A 171 2.66 1.09 5.26
C GLY A 171 3.57 0.82 4.06
N VAL A 172 3.52 1.66 3.01
CA VAL A 172 4.37 1.49 1.81
C VAL A 172 5.85 1.51 2.18
N SER A 173 6.23 2.46 3.04
CA SER A 173 7.63 2.68 3.42
C SER A 173 8.22 1.48 4.18
N ILE A 174 7.47 0.91 5.11
CA ILE A 174 7.94 -0.25 5.87
C ILE A 174 8.01 -1.50 4.98
N PHE A 175 7.05 -1.72 4.08
CA PHE A 175 7.18 -2.78 3.08
C PHE A 175 8.34 -2.55 2.12
N ALA A 176 8.57 -1.31 1.67
CA ALA A 176 9.71 -0.99 0.81
C ALA A 176 11.04 -1.27 1.53
N LEU A 177 11.16 -0.90 2.80
CA LEU A 177 12.33 -1.25 3.63
C LEU A 177 12.54 -2.77 3.69
N GLN A 178 11.52 -3.54 4.09
CA GLN A 178 11.62 -4.98 4.24
C GLN A 178 11.95 -5.68 2.91
N LEU A 179 11.28 -5.29 1.81
CA LEU A 179 11.49 -5.88 0.49
C LEU A 179 12.85 -5.49 -0.10
N ALA A 180 13.29 -4.23 0.03
CA ALA A 180 14.59 -3.79 -0.45
C ALA A 180 15.73 -4.50 0.30
N TRP A 181 15.62 -4.62 1.64
CA TRP A 181 16.56 -5.41 2.43
C TRP A 181 16.60 -6.87 2.00
N LEU A 182 15.44 -7.50 1.79
CA LEU A 182 15.33 -8.86 1.28
C LEU A 182 16.00 -9.04 -0.09
N MET A 183 15.96 -8.03 -0.94
CA MET A 183 16.61 -8.01 -2.26
C MET A 183 18.11 -7.70 -2.18
N GLY A 184 18.68 -7.50 -0.99
CA GLY A 184 20.11 -7.26 -0.79
C GLY A 184 20.53 -5.80 -0.98
N ALA A 185 19.62 -4.85 -0.86
CA ALA A 185 19.92 -3.43 -0.99
C ALA A 185 20.39 -2.80 0.34
N GLN A 186 21.14 -1.70 0.23
CA GLN A 186 21.36 -0.77 1.33
C GLN A 186 20.15 0.16 1.47
N VAL A 187 19.49 0.17 2.63
CA VAL A 187 18.28 0.95 2.82
C VAL A 187 18.50 2.13 3.77
N ILE A 188 18.26 3.34 3.25
CA ILE A 188 18.23 4.58 4.03
C ILE A 188 16.78 4.95 4.29
N VAL A 189 16.40 5.19 5.56
CA VAL A 189 15.04 5.57 5.94
C VAL A 189 15.02 6.97 6.52
N THR A 190 14.10 7.82 6.06
CA THR A 190 13.83 9.09 6.74
C THR A 190 12.60 8.97 7.63
N SER A 191 12.60 9.62 8.79
CA SER A 191 11.43 9.67 9.69
C SER A 191 11.43 10.95 10.53
N SER A 192 10.30 11.23 11.20
CA SER A 192 10.14 12.40 12.08
C SER A 192 10.63 12.19 13.51
N THR A 193 10.96 10.96 13.90
CA THR A 193 11.40 10.62 15.27
C THR A 193 12.45 9.52 15.28
N ASP A 194 13.40 9.63 16.21
CA ASP A 194 14.46 8.63 16.37
C ASP A 194 13.93 7.29 16.85
N LYS A 195 12.81 7.28 17.62
CA LYS A 195 12.13 6.05 18.03
C LYS A 195 11.66 5.21 16.82
N LYS A 196 11.08 5.85 15.79
CA LYS A 196 10.68 5.16 14.56
C LYS A 196 11.89 4.71 13.74
N LEU A 197 12.97 5.48 13.74
CA LEU A 197 14.22 5.11 13.07
C LEU A 197 14.91 3.91 13.72
N ALA A 198 14.90 3.83 15.06
CA ALA A 198 15.42 2.66 15.77
C ALA A 198 14.65 1.38 15.37
N ARG A 199 13.31 1.43 15.32
CA ARG A 199 12.51 0.30 14.83
C ARG A 199 12.78 -0.05 13.35
N ALA A 200 12.98 0.97 12.50
CA ALA A 200 13.34 0.73 11.09
C ALA A 200 14.70 0.02 10.97
N LYS A 201 15.64 0.35 11.85
CA LYS A 201 16.95 -0.31 11.90
C LYS A 201 16.85 -1.79 12.29
N GLU A 202 15.95 -2.15 13.22
CA GLU A 202 15.65 -3.55 13.56
C GLU A 202 15.07 -4.35 12.37
N LEU A 203 14.44 -3.66 11.42
CA LEU A 203 13.90 -4.25 10.18
C LEU A 203 14.88 -4.27 9.00
N GLY A 204 16.14 -3.87 9.21
CA GLY A 204 17.19 -3.92 8.19
C GLY A 204 17.55 -2.57 7.55
N ALA A 205 17.08 -1.43 8.07
CA ALA A 205 17.56 -0.14 7.59
C ALA A 205 19.05 0.04 7.93
N THR A 206 19.86 0.30 6.92
CA THR A 206 21.31 0.55 7.07
C THR A 206 21.57 1.88 7.77
N HIS A 207 20.80 2.92 7.38
CA HIS A 207 20.88 4.25 7.96
C HIS A 207 19.49 4.84 8.21
N GLY A 208 19.39 5.67 9.24
CA GLY A 208 18.19 6.44 9.56
C GLY A 208 18.50 7.93 9.64
N ILE A 209 17.64 8.76 9.02
CA ILE A 209 17.79 10.22 9.03
C ILE A 209 16.51 10.83 9.60
N ASN A 210 16.64 11.54 10.72
CA ASN A 210 15.56 12.32 11.29
C ASN A 210 15.44 13.65 10.54
N TYR A 211 14.42 13.77 9.67
CA TYR A 211 14.24 14.95 8.83
C TYR A 211 13.81 16.21 9.60
N LYS A 212 13.33 16.07 10.85
CA LYS A 212 13.07 17.23 11.72
C LYS A 212 14.35 17.82 12.29
N ALA A 213 15.31 16.97 12.61
CA ALA A 213 16.64 17.39 13.06
C ALA A 213 17.54 17.80 11.89
N ASN A 214 17.33 17.19 10.72
CA ASN A 214 18.08 17.43 9.49
C ASN A 214 17.13 17.81 8.35
N PRO A 215 16.65 19.07 8.27
CA PRO A 215 15.73 19.49 7.23
C PRO A 215 16.29 19.36 5.81
N GLU A 216 17.59 19.48 5.61
CA GLU A 216 18.33 19.24 4.37
C GLU A 216 18.81 17.76 4.29
N TRP A 217 17.88 16.82 4.56
CA TRP A 217 18.16 15.39 4.63
C TRP A 217 18.81 14.82 3.37
N GLU A 218 18.58 15.43 2.20
CA GLU A 218 19.23 15.05 0.95
C GLU A 218 20.75 15.16 0.99
N LYS A 219 21.28 16.14 1.73
CA LYS A 219 22.73 16.29 1.88
C LYS A 219 23.32 15.13 2.71
N ALA A 220 22.58 14.70 3.75
CA ALA A 220 22.98 13.54 4.53
C ALA A 220 22.94 12.26 3.71
N VAL A 221 21.93 12.07 2.86
CA VAL A 221 21.84 10.92 1.93
C VAL A 221 23.04 10.90 0.99
N VAL A 222 23.38 12.01 0.35
CA VAL A 222 24.53 12.11 -0.57
C VAL A 222 25.85 11.79 0.14
N ALA A 223 26.01 12.26 1.38
CA ALA A 223 27.21 11.97 2.18
C ALA A 223 27.34 10.48 2.57
N LEU A 224 26.22 9.79 2.79
CA LEU A 224 26.19 8.36 3.13
C LEU A 224 26.40 7.44 1.92
N THR A 225 26.22 7.94 0.70
CA THR A 225 26.17 7.13 -0.53
C THR A 225 27.19 7.57 -1.59
N GLU A 226 28.13 8.44 -1.23
CA GLU A 226 29.20 8.92 -2.14
C GLU A 226 28.68 9.48 -3.50
N GLY A 227 27.51 10.12 -3.48
CA GLY A 227 26.98 10.76 -4.70
C GLY A 227 25.48 10.65 -4.91
N GLY A 228 24.77 9.95 -4.06
CA GLY A 228 23.32 9.78 -4.07
C GLY A 228 22.89 8.32 -4.20
N VAL A 229 21.64 8.04 -3.84
CA VAL A 229 21.06 6.69 -3.90
C VAL A 229 20.70 6.28 -5.32
N ASP A 230 20.63 4.97 -5.57
CA ASP A 230 20.18 4.39 -6.83
C ASP A 230 18.68 4.57 -7.04
N HIS A 231 17.90 4.43 -5.97
CA HIS A 231 16.44 4.47 -6.03
C HIS A 231 15.83 5.28 -4.88
N VAL A 232 14.74 5.97 -5.18
CA VAL A 232 13.92 6.67 -4.17
C VAL A 232 12.48 6.16 -4.25
N VAL A 233 11.96 5.69 -3.12
CA VAL A 233 10.54 5.41 -2.91
C VAL A 233 9.89 6.68 -2.36
N GLU A 234 9.31 7.49 -3.27
CA GLU A 234 8.83 8.83 -3.00
C GLU A 234 7.34 8.81 -2.61
N VAL A 235 7.07 9.00 -1.32
CA VAL A 235 5.70 9.02 -0.79
C VAL A 235 5.20 10.41 -0.41
N GLY A 236 6.10 11.38 -0.26
CA GLY A 236 5.74 12.76 0.10
C GLY A 236 5.17 13.55 -1.07
N GLY A 237 5.68 13.33 -2.26
CA GLY A 237 5.24 14.02 -3.47
C GLY A 237 5.81 15.43 -3.61
N PRO A 238 5.00 16.43 -4.00
CA PRO A 238 5.51 17.76 -4.35
C PRO A 238 6.40 18.40 -3.27
N GLY A 239 6.07 18.20 -1.99
CA GLY A 239 6.82 18.79 -0.87
C GLY A 239 8.20 18.18 -0.62
N THR A 240 8.51 16.99 -1.17
CA THR A 240 9.79 16.28 -0.96
C THR A 240 10.53 15.97 -2.26
N LEU A 241 9.85 15.98 -3.40
CA LEU A 241 10.41 15.54 -4.68
C LEU A 241 11.67 16.33 -5.08
N ALA A 242 11.74 17.65 -4.79
CA ALA A 242 12.92 18.44 -5.08
C ALA A 242 14.16 17.98 -4.29
N GLN A 243 13.97 17.57 -3.04
CA GLN A 243 15.04 16.99 -2.22
C GLN A 243 15.40 15.58 -2.70
N SER A 244 14.41 14.75 -3.05
CA SER A 244 14.63 13.43 -3.64
C SER A 244 15.47 13.51 -4.93
N LEU A 245 15.21 14.51 -5.78
CA LEU A 245 16.00 14.78 -6.98
C LEU A 245 17.44 15.23 -6.67
N ARG A 246 17.70 15.81 -5.51
CA ARG A 246 19.08 16.11 -5.07
C ARG A 246 19.76 14.90 -4.44
N ALA A 247 18.99 14.04 -3.78
CA ALA A 247 19.49 12.84 -3.09
C ALA A 247 19.82 11.68 -4.03
N ILE A 248 19.26 11.68 -5.25
CA ILE A 248 19.47 10.59 -6.21
C ILE A 248 20.78 10.77 -6.99
N ARG A 249 21.45 9.66 -7.30
CA ARG A 249 22.61 9.68 -8.20
C ARG A 249 22.22 10.05 -9.64
N ILE A 250 23.20 10.38 -10.47
CA ILE A 250 22.96 10.56 -11.90
C ILE A 250 22.46 9.23 -12.50
N GLY A 251 21.36 9.29 -13.26
CA GLY A 251 20.73 8.13 -13.88
C GLY A 251 19.92 7.25 -12.93
N GLY A 252 19.75 7.63 -11.66
CA GLY A 252 18.93 6.88 -10.70
C GLY A 252 17.43 7.00 -10.95
N SER A 253 16.64 6.19 -10.24
CA SER A 253 15.18 6.08 -10.42
C SER A 253 14.39 6.58 -9.21
N ILE A 254 13.40 7.44 -9.44
CA ILE A 254 12.45 7.90 -8.42
C ILE A 254 11.08 7.32 -8.75
N THR A 255 10.53 6.53 -7.85
CA THR A 255 9.15 6.05 -7.95
C THR A 255 8.23 6.95 -7.14
N LEU A 256 7.43 7.76 -7.85
CA LEU A 256 6.48 8.69 -7.24
C LEU A 256 5.17 7.96 -6.95
N ILE A 257 4.83 7.84 -5.67
CA ILE A 257 3.69 7.09 -5.16
C ILE A 257 2.69 8.00 -4.48
N GLY A 258 3.16 8.81 -3.54
CA GLY A 258 2.33 9.62 -2.67
C GLY A 258 2.29 11.09 -3.06
N VAL A 259 1.31 11.77 -2.48
CA VAL A 259 1.10 13.22 -2.59
C VAL A 259 0.82 13.81 -1.20
N LEU A 260 1.50 13.29 -0.18
CA LEU A 260 1.20 13.57 1.23
C LEU A 260 1.63 14.98 1.67
N ALA A 261 2.65 15.54 1.03
CA ALA A 261 3.30 16.79 1.46
C ALA A 261 2.81 18.04 0.69
N GLY A 262 1.53 18.06 0.30
CA GLY A 262 0.89 19.24 -0.29
C GLY A 262 1.26 19.48 -1.75
N ALA A 263 0.99 20.73 -2.25
CA ALA A 263 1.31 21.17 -3.60
C ALA A 263 2.63 21.96 -3.60
N ALA A 264 3.48 21.72 -4.59
CA ALA A 264 4.67 22.53 -4.86
C ALA A 264 5.00 22.46 -6.35
N GLU A 265 5.65 23.50 -6.85
CA GLU A 265 6.20 23.51 -8.20
C GLU A 265 7.51 22.74 -8.23
N ILE A 266 7.70 21.93 -9.28
CA ILE A 266 8.93 21.18 -9.50
C ILE A 266 9.67 21.79 -10.68
N ASN A 267 10.91 22.24 -10.42
CA ASN A 267 11.78 22.70 -11.50
C ASN A 267 12.27 21.47 -12.32
N PRO A 268 11.87 21.36 -13.61
CA PRO A 268 12.25 20.21 -14.43
C PRO A 268 13.76 20.10 -14.68
N MET A 269 14.52 21.21 -14.49
CA MET A 269 15.96 21.19 -14.59
C MET A 269 16.63 20.29 -13.54
N LEU A 270 15.98 20.01 -12.41
CA LEU A 270 16.47 19.04 -11.43
C LEU A 270 16.46 17.61 -11.98
N ILE A 271 15.40 17.27 -12.73
CA ILE A 271 15.28 15.96 -13.41
C ILE A 271 16.36 15.85 -14.49
N PHE A 272 16.48 16.90 -15.32
CA PHE A 272 17.46 16.95 -16.40
C PHE A 272 18.91 16.84 -15.88
N ALA A 273 19.26 17.61 -14.86
CA ALA A 273 20.61 17.64 -14.30
C ALA A 273 21.03 16.27 -13.70
N ARG A 274 20.08 15.55 -13.11
CA ARG A 274 20.31 14.19 -12.59
C ARG A 274 20.10 13.09 -13.63
N ARG A 275 19.56 13.41 -14.82
CA ARG A 275 19.12 12.41 -15.79
C ARG A 275 18.25 11.34 -15.13
N ALA A 276 17.43 11.77 -14.16
CA ALA A 276 16.67 10.89 -13.31
C ALA A 276 15.49 10.26 -14.09
N ASN A 277 15.25 8.97 -13.85
CA ASN A 277 14.03 8.31 -14.29
C ASN A 277 12.95 8.50 -13.22
N VAL A 278 11.97 9.36 -13.50
CA VAL A 278 10.86 9.65 -12.56
C VAL A 278 9.57 9.08 -13.12
N GLN A 279 9.00 8.10 -12.40
CA GLN A 279 7.75 7.45 -12.80
C GLN A 279 6.73 7.46 -11.67
N GLY A 280 5.52 7.94 -11.98
CA GLY A 280 4.35 7.76 -11.12
C GLY A 280 3.81 6.35 -11.22
N ILE A 281 3.51 5.73 -10.09
CA ILE A 281 2.84 4.44 -10.05
C ILE A 281 1.61 4.47 -9.13
N SER A 282 0.68 3.56 -9.38
CA SER A 282 -0.49 3.33 -8.54
C SER A 282 -0.61 1.85 -8.26
N VAL A 283 -0.31 1.43 -7.03
CA VAL A 283 -0.38 0.02 -6.58
C VAL A 283 0.35 -0.94 -7.53
N GLY A 284 -0.32 -1.97 -8.05
CA GLY A 284 0.21 -2.94 -9.00
C GLY A 284 -0.84 -3.97 -9.42
N SER A 285 -0.47 -4.81 -10.39
CA SER A 285 -1.33 -5.84 -10.95
C SER A 285 -1.43 -7.09 -10.06
N MET A 286 -2.41 -7.96 -10.36
CA MET A 286 -2.52 -9.29 -9.74
C MET A 286 -1.23 -10.12 -9.94
N GLN A 287 -0.62 -10.06 -11.13
CA GLN A 287 0.65 -10.77 -11.39
C GLN A 287 1.79 -10.28 -10.49
N MET A 288 1.89 -8.96 -10.24
CA MET A 288 2.85 -8.38 -9.30
C MET A 288 2.58 -8.86 -7.87
N PHE A 289 1.31 -8.92 -7.45
CA PHE A 289 0.91 -9.42 -6.15
C PHE A 289 1.30 -10.90 -5.97
N ALA A 290 0.99 -11.74 -6.96
CA ALA A 290 1.36 -13.16 -6.94
C ALA A 290 2.89 -13.37 -6.91
N ALA A 291 3.65 -12.55 -7.66
CA ALA A 291 5.11 -12.60 -7.65
C ALA A 291 5.68 -12.19 -6.28
N MET A 292 5.17 -11.13 -5.69
CA MET A 292 5.53 -10.67 -4.34
C MET A 292 5.23 -11.75 -3.29
N ASN A 293 4.06 -12.41 -3.35
CA ASN A 293 3.70 -13.46 -2.41
C ASN A 293 4.67 -14.64 -2.46
N ARG A 294 5.20 -15.00 -3.64
CA ARG A 294 6.26 -16.01 -3.74
C ARG A 294 7.52 -15.57 -2.98
N ALA A 295 7.96 -14.33 -3.16
CA ALA A 295 9.14 -13.80 -2.46
C ALA A 295 8.92 -13.76 -0.94
N ILE A 296 7.76 -13.28 -0.50
CA ILE A 296 7.34 -13.26 0.92
C ILE A 296 7.34 -14.68 1.50
N THR A 297 6.84 -15.66 0.76
CA THR A 297 6.79 -17.06 1.21
C THR A 297 8.18 -17.65 1.39
N VAL A 298 9.06 -17.46 0.41
CA VAL A 298 10.45 -17.99 0.48
C VAL A 298 11.23 -17.35 1.64
N ALA A 299 11.03 -16.06 1.86
CA ALA A 299 11.74 -15.33 2.91
C ALA A 299 11.12 -15.49 4.31
N GLY A 300 9.91 -16.01 4.42
CA GLY A 300 9.17 -16.02 5.69
C GLY A 300 8.86 -14.61 6.20
N LEU A 301 8.82 -13.59 5.29
CA LEU A 301 8.63 -12.19 5.67
C LEU A 301 7.24 -12.01 6.29
N ARG A 302 7.19 -11.28 7.41
CA ARG A 302 5.94 -10.88 8.07
C ARG A 302 5.72 -9.39 8.00
N PRO A 303 4.50 -8.95 7.62
CA PRO A 303 4.08 -7.56 7.67
C PRO A 303 4.18 -6.96 9.07
N VAL A 304 4.51 -5.68 9.15
CA VAL A 304 4.52 -4.94 10.42
C VAL A 304 3.15 -4.27 10.62
N ILE A 305 2.43 -4.75 11.62
CA ILE A 305 1.14 -4.19 12.04
C ILE A 305 1.38 -3.34 13.29
N ASP A 306 0.95 -2.08 13.24
CA ASP A 306 1.04 -1.16 14.38
C ASP A 306 -0.04 -1.46 15.41
N LYS A 307 -1.29 -1.57 14.94
CA LYS A 307 -2.44 -1.86 15.80
C LYS A 307 -3.57 -2.54 15.03
N VAL A 308 -4.23 -3.48 15.71
CA VAL A 308 -5.46 -4.12 15.25
C VAL A 308 -6.63 -3.54 16.07
N PHE A 309 -7.65 -3.08 15.37
CA PHE A 309 -8.92 -2.61 15.95
C PHE A 309 -10.01 -3.66 15.68
N SER A 310 -11.04 -3.69 16.49
CA SER A 310 -12.24 -4.49 16.20
C SER A 310 -13.07 -3.86 15.07
N PHE A 311 -13.98 -4.63 14.48
CA PHE A 311 -14.91 -4.13 13.46
C PHE A 311 -15.70 -2.91 13.95
N ASP A 312 -16.12 -2.93 15.22
CA ASP A 312 -16.92 -1.85 15.81
C ASP A 312 -16.10 -0.57 16.09
N GLU A 313 -14.78 -0.65 16.06
CA GLU A 313 -13.85 0.46 16.25
C GLU A 313 -13.35 1.08 14.93
N ALA A 314 -14.03 0.83 13.80
CA ALA A 314 -13.57 1.29 12.48
C ALA A 314 -13.24 2.79 12.45
N ALA A 315 -14.10 3.65 13.02
CA ALA A 315 -13.84 5.09 13.11
C ALA A 315 -12.58 5.43 13.93
N ALA A 316 -12.31 4.68 15.01
CA ALA A 316 -11.10 4.86 15.81
C ALA A 316 -9.83 4.44 15.00
N ALA A 317 -9.92 3.39 14.18
CA ALA A 317 -8.84 2.99 13.28
C ALA A 317 -8.50 4.10 12.26
N TYR A 318 -9.51 4.73 11.66
CA TYR A 318 -9.33 5.88 10.77
C TYR A 318 -8.66 7.07 11.49
N ARG A 319 -9.11 7.42 12.72
CA ARG A 319 -8.49 8.50 13.51
C ARG A 319 -7.05 8.16 13.89
N HIS A 320 -6.75 6.89 14.18
CA HIS A 320 -5.39 6.46 14.45
C HIS A 320 -4.50 6.61 13.20
N LEU A 321 -4.98 6.24 12.02
CA LEU A 321 -4.27 6.50 10.78
C LEU A 321 -4.05 8.00 10.53
N GLN A 322 -5.08 8.83 10.77
CA GLN A 322 -5.03 10.29 10.61
C GLN A 322 -3.99 10.95 11.52
N SER A 323 -3.78 10.42 12.73
CA SER A 323 -2.79 10.96 13.68
C SER A 323 -1.34 10.84 13.18
N ALA A 324 -1.08 10.04 12.15
CA ALA A 324 0.25 9.74 11.59
C ALA A 324 1.28 9.23 12.62
N THR A 325 0.82 8.76 13.78
CA THR A 325 1.67 8.21 14.85
C THR A 325 2.05 6.75 14.61
N HIS A 326 1.29 6.02 13.79
CA HIS A 326 1.49 4.61 13.47
C HIS A 326 2.86 4.32 12.82
N PHE A 327 3.28 3.05 12.90
CA PHE A 327 4.46 2.51 12.25
C PHE A 327 4.09 1.21 11.50
N GLY A 328 4.12 1.23 10.18
CA GLY A 328 3.61 0.13 9.34
C GLY A 328 2.11 0.26 9.08
N LYS A 329 1.33 -0.81 9.32
CA LYS A 329 -0.07 -0.91 8.92
C LYS A 329 -1.04 -0.85 10.09
N VAL A 330 -2.22 -0.28 9.85
CA VAL A 330 -3.37 -0.28 10.76
C VAL A 330 -4.41 -1.25 10.21
N VAL A 331 -4.92 -2.14 11.05
CA VAL A 331 -5.79 -3.26 10.67
C VAL A 331 -7.10 -3.21 11.45
N ILE A 332 -8.17 -3.71 10.84
CA ILE A 332 -9.47 -3.96 11.47
C ILE A 332 -9.77 -5.45 11.35
N GLY A 333 -9.90 -6.15 12.49
CA GLY A 333 -10.32 -7.55 12.55
C GLY A 333 -11.85 -7.67 12.52
N LEU A 334 -12.36 -8.66 11.77
CA LEU A 334 -13.79 -8.93 11.66
C LEU A 334 -14.26 -10.15 12.47
N GLY A 335 -13.34 -10.86 13.14
CA GLY A 335 -13.66 -12.03 13.95
C GLY A 335 -13.65 -13.35 13.20
#